data_cad142565ed4e7e57a70515886966509
#
_entry.id   cad142565ed4e7e57a70515886966509
#
_cell.length_a   1.000
_cell.length_b   1.000
_cell.length_c   1.000
_cell.angle_alpha   90.00
_cell.angle_beta   90.00
_cell.angle_gamma   90.00
#
_symmetry.space_group_name_H-M   'P 1'
#
loop_
_entity.id
_entity.type
_entity.pdbx_description
1 polymer ?
#
loop_
_entity_poly.entity_id
_entity_poly.type
_entity_poly.pdbx_seq_one_letter_code
_entity_poly.pdbx_strand_id
1 'polypeptide(L)'
;MHLKLLIEHRVSSKKYTFSSPKFPQHSKVALIFENPSLLLDAILAMTNSRLKALRAHMRAQKLDAWIVFTADPHLSEYVPDYWMTRAWLTGFHGSTGTAVVTNTDAALFTDSRYWLRAQLDLEGTGISLIKSGAPDAPSVSEWLATHLPSEAKIGLDPHFLSAQHLNRLIEAFENKGFSVIPTKDLISEIWQDRPARPCHPVIRLQASSRSVTEKLQALRAVMHQKDCINFVTNSLDEIAWFLNLRGTDVDYNPVFLANMVVTGNTIHLFTESSRFTSELIETLTQEGVQIEGSECFTTFLERLNGRTLLDPDRVNAVTFSLVTDIVEALSPLTLMKSQKTDAEIASIRLAMEQDGVAITQFQADLEARLARGEALTEIKVAQLLHERRAARPGFMGESFGTISAFGPNAALPHYTPSKDHDASITRGLLLIDSGGQYETGTTDITRMFAIGELTPEEKHTVTLVLKGHIKLAQAHSPLGVSGAQLDAYARAPLWQEGYDYGHGTGHGVGYILSVHEGPFRISPSSTSSGELGLQPGIVVSNEPGLYLEGRWGVRIENLLAARRSHNTEFGEFLNFEVLSLAPIDIKTLDLALLTAEEKAWLNNYHTVVRERLTPYLDPKTATWLANATLPV
;
A
#
# COMPACT_ATOMS: atom_id res chain seq x y z
N MET A 1 -20.04 29.08 -2.30
CA MET A 1 -20.38 27.74 -2.83
C MET A 1 -19.44 27.33 -3.98
N HIS A 2 -19.34 28.09 -5.07
CA HIS A 2 -18.43 27.77 -6.20
C HIS A 2 -16.93 27.75 -5.83
N LEU A 3 -16.48 28.60 -4.91
CA LEU A 3 -15.08 28.66 -4.47
C LEU A 3 -14.66 27.42 -3.68
N LYS A 4 -15.57 26.87 -2.88
CA LYS A 4 -15.34 25.68 -2.04
C LYS A 4 -15.19 24.42 -2.90
N LEU A 5 -16.05 24.25 -3.93
CA LEU A 5 -15.98 23.15 -4.89
C LEU A 5 -14.68 23.12 -5.71
N LEU A 6 -14.15 24.30 -6.08
CA LEU A 6 -12.92 24.39 -6.89
C LEU A 6 -11.65 24.07 -6.09
N ILE A 7 -11.63 24.38 -4.79
CA ILE A 7 -10.50 24.04 -3.92
C ILE A 7 -10.51 22.53 -3.61
N GLU A 8 -11.68 21.96 -3.33
CA GLU A 8 -11.82 20.53 -3.01
C GLU A 8 -11.55 19.61 -4.21
N HIS A 9 -11.89 20.02 -5.45
CA HIS A 9 -11.52 19.28 -6.66
C HIS A 9 -10.01 19.30 -6.99
N ARG A 10 -9.21 20.19 -6.42
CA ARG A 10 -7.75 20.19 -6.61
C ARG A 10 -6.99 19.32 -5.62
N VAL A 11 -7.61 18.99 -4.50
CA VAL A 11 -7.03 18.07 -3.50
C VAL A 11 -7.27 16.61 -3.90
N SER A 12 -8.30 16.34 -4.71
CA SER A 12 -8.56 15.02 -5.29
C SER A 12 -7.79 14.85 -6.62
N SER A 13 -6.78 14.01 -6.63
CA SER A 13 -5.91 13.71 -7.79
C SER A 13 -6.60 12.79 -8.80
N LYS A 14 -7.77 13.14 -9.36
CA LYS A 14 -8.38 12.34 -10.43
C LYS A 14 -8.73 13.14 -11.66
N LYS A 15 -8.22 12.62 -12.77
CA LYS A 15 -8.42 12.88 -14.19
C LYS A 15 -9.76 13.53 -14.56
N TYR A 16 -9.67 14.79 -15.03
CA TYR A 16 -10.50 15.26 -16.13
C TYR A 16 -9.64 16.04 -17.10
N THR A 17 -9.57 15.59 -18.34
CA THR A 17 -9.07 16.37 -19.45
C THR A 17 -10.04 17.52 -19.69
N PHE A 18 -9.71 18.70 -19.19
CA PHE A 18 -10.48 19.90 -19.49
C PHE A 18 -9.97 20.53 -20.80
N SER A 19 -10.81 20.53 -21.82
CA SER A 19 -10.77 21.58 -22.84
C SER A 19 -11.03 22.90 -22.11
N SER A 20 -10.07 23.84 -22.16
CA SER A 20 -10.11 25.10 -21.44
C SER A 20 -11.38 25.92 -21.76
N PRO A 21 -12.28 26.17 -20.80
CA PRO A 21 -13.25 27.25 -20.94
C PRO A 21 -12.50 28.58 -20.74
N LYS A 22 -12.68 29.53 -21.63
CA LYS A 22 -12.26 30.91 -21.46
C LYS A 22 -13.01 31.50 -20.27
N PHE A 23 -12.34 31.61 -19.12
CA PHE A 23 -12.87 32.33 -17.96
C PHE A 23 -12.74 33.85 -18.14
N PRO A 24 -13.71 34.64 -17.68
CA PRO A 24 -13.60 36.10 -17.66
C PRO A 24 -12.41 36.52 -16.78
N GLN A 25 -11.52 37.31 -17.33
CA GLN A 25 -10.44 37.99 -16.57
C GLN A 25 -11.08 38.83 -15.46
N HIS A 26 -10.78 38.57 -14.20
CA HIS A 26 -11.21 39.24 -12.96
C HIS A 26 -12.29 38.54 -12.12
N SER A 27 -12.29 37.21 -11.98
CA SER A 27 -13.03 36.58 -10.88
C SER A 27 -12.13 36.40 -9.65
N LYS A 28 -12.67 36.59 -8.42
CA LYS A 28 -11.93 36.32 -7.17
C LYS A 28 -11.33 34.91 -7.09
N VAL A 29 -11.85 33.98 -7.91
CA VAL A 29 -11.37 32.59 -8.06
C VAL A 29 -10.03 32.54 -8.78
N ALA A 30 -9.84 33.30 -9.88
CA ALA A 30 -8.56 33.36 -10.62
C ALA A 30 -7.43 33.92 -9.74
N LEU A 31 -7.72 34.92 -8.90
CA LEU A 31 -6.75 35.55 -7.98
C LEU A 31 -6.21 34.57 -6.90
N ILE A 32 -7.03 33.62 -6.44
CA ILE A 32 -6.61 32.60 -5.44
C ILE A 32 -5.66 31.60 -6.06
N PHE A 33 -5.81 31.24 -7.34
CA PHE A 33 -4.94 30.30 -8.03
C PHE A 33 -3.58 30.88 -8.47
N GLU A 34 -3.50 32.19 -8.57
CA GLU A 34 -2.26 32.89 -8.92
C GLU A 34 -1.42 33.28 -7.70
N ASN A 35 -1.98 33.18 -6.48
CA ASN A 35 -1.28 33.56 -5.24
C ASN A 35 -1.24 32.41 -4.23
N PRO A 36 -0.08 31.72 -4.08
CA PRO A 36 0.07 30.59 -3.16
C PRO A 36 -0.32 30.89 -1.70
N SER A 37 -0.09 32.14 -1.24
CA SER A 37 -0.45 32.52 0.12
C SER A 37 -1.97 32.59 0.34
N LEU A 38 -2.75 33.03 -0.64
CA LEU A 38 -4.21 33.02 -0.56
C LEU A 38 -4.80 31.59 -0.60
N LEU A 39 -4.14 30.68 -1.30
CA LEU A 39 -4.53 29.27 -1.31
C LEU A 39 -4.26 28.62 0.06
N LEU A 40 -3.10 28.88 0.65
CA LEU A 40 -2.75 28.41 2.00
C LEU A 40 -3.75 28.95 3.03
N ASP A 41 -4.03 30.27 3.03
CA ASP A 41 -5.02 30.87 3.93
C ASP A 41 -6.42 30.24 3.78
N ALA A 42 -6.82 29.89 2.57
CA ALA A 42 -8.10 29.22 2.31
C ALA A 42 -8.11 27.77 2.88
N ILE A 43 -7.04 27.00 2.71
CA ILE A 43 -6.90 25.65 3.27
C ILE A 43 -6.92 25.71 4.80
N LEU A 44 -6.19 26.62 5.41
CA LEU A 44 -6.17 26.82 6.86
C LEU A 44 -7.55 27.20 7.41
N ALA A 45 -8.26 28.11 6.73
CA ALA A 45 -9.62 28.48 7.10
C ALA A 45 -10.59 27.31 7.01
N MET A 46 -10.44 26.45 6.01
CA MET A 46 -11.24 25.23 5.84
C MET A 46 -10.98 24.23 6.96
N THR A 47 -9.72 23.91 7.26
CA THR A 47 -9.35 22.99 8.34
C THR A 47 -9.88 23.48 9.69
N ASN A 48 -9.71 24.76 10.00
CA ASN A 48 -10.25 25.36 11.23
C ASN A 48 -11.78 25.30 11.29
N SER A 49 -12.47 25.48 10.15
CA SER A 49 -13.93 25.35 10.06
C SER A 49 -14.39 23.92 10.31
N ARG A 50 -13.68 22.92 9.76
CA ARG A 50 -13.96 21.48 9.93
C ARG A 50 -13.76 21.05 11.39
N LEU A 51 -12.65 21.43 12.02
CA LEU A 51 -12.40 21.19 13.45
C LEU A 51 -13.48 21.84 14.32
N LYS A 52 -13.90 23.06 14.03
CA LYS A 52 -14.97 23.75 14.76
C LYS A 52 -16.31 23.02 14.63
N ALA A 53 -16.65 22.53 13.44
CA ALA A 53 -17.87 21.78 13.19
C ALA A 53 -17.82 20.43 13.95
N LEU A 54 -16.72 19.67 13.86
CA LEU A 54 -16.52 18.41 14.59
C LEU A 54 -16.68 18.63 16.10
N ARG A 55 -16.02 19.63 16.67
CA ARG A 55 -16.13 19.97 18.10
C ARG A 55 -17.57 20.32 18.54
N ALA A 56 -18.37 20.90 17.65
CA ALA A 56 -19.80 21.14 17.93
C ALA A 56 -20.58 19.83 18.07
N HIS A 57 -20.35 18.85 17.19
CA HIS A 57 -20.97 17.52 17.25
C HIS A 57 -20.45 16.72 18.47
N MET A 58 -19.16 16.78 18.78
CA MET A 58 -18.60 16.16 20.00
C MET A 58 -19.32 16.66 21.26
N ARG A 59 -19.48 17.99 21.41
CA ARG A 59 -20.18 18.57 22.56
C ARG A 59 -21.66 18.17 22.62
N ALA A 60 -22.33 18.10 21.47
CA ALA A 60 -23.74 17.65 21.42
C ALA A 60 -23.87 16.19 21.91
N GLN A 61 -22.88 15.35 21.66
CA GLN A 61 -22.84 13.96 22.12
C GLN A 61 -22.12 13.77 23.46
N LYS A 62 -21.70 14.86 24.12
CA LYS A 62 -20.99 14.86 25.40
C LYS A 62 -19.69 14.05 25.37
N LEU A 63 -18.94 14.18 24.26
CA LEU A 63 -17.63 13.59 24.07
C LEU A 63 -16.54 14.62 24.35
N ASP A 64 -15.47 14.20 25.02
CA ASP A 64 -14.32 15.02 25.34
C ASP A 64 -13.25 14.96 24.25
N ALA A 65 -13.15 13.83 23.55
CA ALA A 65 -12.34 13.66 22.36
C ALA A 65 -13.02 12.81 21.30
N TRP A 66 -12.55 12.95 20.06
CA TRP A 66 -12.93 12.12 18.91
C TRP A 66 -11.69 11.64 18.17
N ILE A 67 -11.65 10.35 17.81
CA ILE A 67 -10.53 9.75 17.07
C ILE A 67 -10.98 9.45 15.64
N VAL A 68 -10.16 9.85 14.67
CA VAL A 68 -10.36 9.61 13.23
C VAL A 68 -9.21 8.78 12.69
N PHE A 69 -9.51 7.58 12.23
CA PHE A 69 -8.53 6.65 11.67
C PHE A 69 -8.40 6.81 10.16
N THR A 70 -7.30 6.35 9.59
CA THR A 70 -7.18 6.11 8.15
C THR A 70 -7.69 4.69 7.89
N ALA A 71 -8.97 4.54 7.65
CA ALA A 71 -9.59 3.24 7.43
C ALA A 71 -10.97 3.38 6.77
N ASP A 72 -11.44 2.27 6.21
CA ASP A 72 -12.81 2.02 5.81
C ASP A 72 -13.40 0.83 6.62
N PRO A 73 -14.68 0.47 6.46
CA PRO A 73 -15.28 -0.66 7.16
C PRO A 73 -14.70 -2.04 6.80
N HIS A 74 -13.86 -2.10 5.77
CA HIS A 74 -13.18 -3.31 5.30
C HIS A 74 -11.72 -3.38 5.76
N LEU A 75 -11.25 -2.36 6.49
CA LEU A 75 -9.88 -2.21 6.98
C LEU A 75 -8.86 -2.20 5.83
N SER A 76 -9.23 -1.59 4.70
CA SER A 76 -8.38 -1.48 3.52
C SER A 76 -7.20 -0.57 3.78
N GLU A 77 -6.02 -0.90 3.22
CA GLU A 77 -4.84 -0.03 3.27
C GLU A 77 -5.02 1.20 2.38
N TYR A 78 -5.48 0.98 1.13
CA TYR A 78 -5.90 2.06 0.24
C TYR A 78 -7.38 2.32 0.45
N VAL A 79 -7.69 3.48 1.02
CA VAL A 79 -9.04 3.84 1.42
C VAL A 79 -9.74 4.58 0.30
N PRO A 80 -10.93 4.16 -0.16
CA PRO A 80 -11.71 4.92 -1.14
C PRO A 80 -12.01 6.35 -0.68
N ASP A 81 -12.07 7.28 -1.62
CA ASP A 81 -12.29 8.72 -1.35
C ASP A 81 -13.48 9.00 -0.40
N TYR A 82 -14.52 8.16 -0.49
CA TYR A 82 -15.69 8.24 0.40
C TYR A 82 -15.31 8.15 1.88
N TRP A 83 -14.30 7.37 2.25
CA TRP A 83 -13.85 7.18 3.63
C TRP A 83 -12.56 7.91 3.99
N MET A 84 -12.04 8.78 3.13
CA MET A 84 -10.84 9.59 3.42
C MET A 84 -11.09 10.70 4.46
N THR A 85 -11.80 10.34 5.54
CA THR A 85 -12.28 11.26 6.59
C THR A 85 -11.13 11.98 7.31
N ARG A 86 -10.05 11.25 7.63
CA ARG A 86 -8.86 11.83 8.25
C ARG A 86 -8.20 12.86 7.33
N ALA A 87 -7.99 12.53 6.06
CA ALA A 87 -7.41 13.44 5.09
C ALA A 87 -8.29 14.68 4.88
N TRP A 88 -9.61 14.49 4.75
CA TRP A 88 -10.55 15.60 4.67
C TRP A 88 -10.46 16.50 5.90
N LEU A 89 -10.38 15.95 7.11
CA LEU A 89 -10.34 16.74 8.35
C LEU A 89 -9.04 17.51 8.51
N THR A 90 -7.90 16.89 8.23
CA THR A 90 -6.57 17.44 8.58
C THR A 90 -5.83 18.09 7.42
N GLY A 91 -6.18 17.79 6.17
CA GLY A 91 -5.41 18.16 4.98
C GLY A 91 -4.20 17.26 4.72
N PHE A 92 -3.86 16.34 5.61
CA PHE A 92 -2.77 15.38 5.42
C PHE A 92 -3.23 14.16 4.63
N HIS A 93 -2.56 13.84 3.52
CA HIS A 93 -2.95 12.78 2.58
C HIS A 93 -2.09 11.52 2.64
N GLY A 94 -1.14 11.39 3.58
CA GLY A 94 -0.38 10.15 3.75
C GLY A 94 -1.28 8.94 4.00
N SER A 95 -0.85 7.73 3.62
CA SER A 95 -1.69 6.52 3.73
C SER A 95 -1.91 6.04 5.17
N THR A 96 -1.09 6.52 6.12
CA THR A 96 -1.16 6.09 7.54
C THR A 96 -1.21 7.29 8.47
N GLY A 97 -2.15 7.27 9.41
CA GLY A 97 -2.24 8.27 10.46
C GLY A 97 -3.54 8.18 11.26
N THR A 98 -3.47 8.68 12.49
CA THR A 98 -4.62 8.81 13.39
C THR A 98 -4.73 10.26 13.84
N ALA A 99 -5.87 10.89 13.54
CA ALA A 99 -6.14 12.22 14.07
C ALA A 99 -6.94 12.13 15.36
N VAL A 100 -6.54 12.90 16.37
CA VAL A 100 -7.19 12.98 17.67
C VAL A 100 -7.61 14.43 17.90
N VAL A 101 -8.89 14.66 18.15
CA VAL A 101 -9.44 16.00 18.37
C VAL A 101 -10.08 16.06 19.73
N THR A 102 -9.65 17.00 20.56
CA THR A 102 -10.31 17.39 21.82
C THR A 102 -11.15 18.65 21.63
N ASN A 103 -11.83 19.09 22.67
CA ASN A 103 -12.60 20.34 22.60
C ASN A 103 -11.70 21.59 22.38
N THR A 104 -10.40 21.52 22.69
CA THR A 104 -9.43 22.62 22.58
C THR A 104 -8.31 22.33 21.60
N ASP A 105 -7.78 21.09 21.57
CA ASP A 105 -6.57 20.70 20.89
C ASP A 105 -6.85 19.70 19.77
N ALA A 106 -5.87 19.49 18.88
CA ALA A 106 -5.90 18.45 17.88
C ALA A 106 -4.47 17.97 17.57
N ALA A 107 -4.31 16.67 17.31
CA ALA A 107 -3.04 16.07 16.95
C ALA A 107 -3.22 15.05 15.83
N LEU A 108 -2.18 14.91 14.99
CA LEU A 108 -2.03 13.84 14.00
C LEU A 108 -0.84 12.97 14.42
N PHE A 109 -1.10 11.69 14.61
CA PHE A 109 -0.10 10.65 14.85
C PHE A 109 0.23 9.97 13.53
N THR A 110 1.50 9.97 13.11
CA THR A 110 1.94 9.24 11.92
C THR A 110 3.39 8.77 12.08
N ASP A 111 3.79 7.74 11.31
CA ASP A 111 5.10 7.11 11.41
C ASP A 111 6.20 7.83 10.59
N SER A 112 7.44 7.32 10.69
CA SER A 112 8.63 7.94 10.12
C SER A 112 8.60 8.16 8.61
N ARG A 113 7.80 7.39 7.88
CA ARG A 113 7.63 7.51 6.43
C ARG A 113 7.01 8.85 6.02
N TYR A 114 6.24 9.46 6.95
CA TYR A 114 5.41 10.64 6.70
C TYR A 114 5.76 11.86 7.56
N TRP A 115 6.71 11.79 8.48
CA TRP A 115 6.95 12.90 9.42
C TRP A 115 7.19 14.24 8.73
N LEU A 116 8.07 14.28 7.72
CA LEU A 116 8.40 15.52 7.00
C LEU A 116 7.20 16.02 6.18
N ARG A 117 6.49 15.11 5.51
CA ARG A 117 5.29 15.48 4.74
C ARG A 117 4.19 16.01 5.65
N ALA A 118 3.91 15.35 6.75
CA ALA A 118 2.91 15.77 7.72
C ALA A 118 3.27 17.13 8.35
N GLN A 119 4.54 17.38 8.59
CA GLN A 119 5.00 18.69 9.11
C GLN A 119 4.65 19.83 8.14
N LEU A 120 4.82 19.62 6.84
CA LEU A 120 4.47 20.60 5.81
C LEU A 120 2.94 20.75 5.68
N ASP A 121 2.20 19.65 5.61
CA ASP A 121 0.75 19.67 5.41
C ASP A 121 -0.01 20.25 6.62
N LEU A 122 0.54 20.16 7.83
CA LEU A 122 -0.07 20.64 9.06
C LEU A 122 0.35 22.06 9.45
N GLU A 123 1.27 22.69 8.75
CA GLU A 123 1.75 24.03 9.07
C GLU A 123 0.58 25.03 9.11
N GLY A 124 0.43 25.75 10.23
CA GLY A 124 -0.62 26.74 10.45
C GLY A 124 -2.04 26.20 10.69
N THR A 125 -2.28 24.87 10.59
CA THR A 125 -3.62 24.26 10.77
C THR A 125 -4.09 24.23 12.22
N GLY A 126 -3.19 24.41 13.21
CA GLY A 126 -3.47 24.20 14.62
C GLY A 126 -3.56 22.72 15.03
N ILE A 127 -3.14 21.79 14.16
CA ILE A 127 -3.03 20.36 14.45
C ILE A 127 -1.55 20.04 14.73
N SER A 128 -1.26 19.49 15.91
CA SER A 128 0.10 19.12 16.30
C SER A 128 0.51 17.81 15.64
N LEU A 129 1.74 17.72 15.11
CA LEU A 129 2.31 16.46 14.63
C LEU A 129 2.91 15.68 15.79
N ILE A 130 2.49 14.42 15.96
CA ILE A 130 3.12 13.46 16.86
C ILE A 130 3.85 12.42 16.02
N LYS A 131 5.17 12.37 16.16
CA LYS A 131 6.08 11.49 15.41
C LYS A 131 6.09 10.08 16.00
N SER A 132 5.05 9.28 15.68
CA SER A 132 4.91 7.91 16.20
C SER A 132 6.15 7.06 15.89
N GLY A 133 6.68 6.36 16.92
CA GLY A 133 7.91 5.57 16.81
C GLY A 133 9.21 6.33 17.11
N ALA A 134 9.16 7.65 17.29
CA ALA A 134 10.30 8.38 17.84
C ALA A 134 10.47 8.02 19.34
N PRO A 135 11.72 8.05 19.88
CA PRO A 135 12.00 7.55 21.23
C PRO A 135 11.12 8.14 22.34
N ASP A 136 10.78 9.43 22.26
CA ASP A 136 10.00 10.15 23.29
C ASP A 136 8.56 10.47 22.84
N ALA A 137 8.09 9.87 21.76
CA ALA A 137 6.75 10.16 21.23
C ALA A 137 5.67 9.50 22.11
N PRO A 138 4.69 10.28 22.62
CA PRO A 138 3.60 9.71 23.37
C PRO A 138 2.69 8.86 22.47
N SER A 139 2.11 7.81 23.04
CA SER A 139 0.96 7.11 22.46
C SER A 139 -0.28 8.00 22.46
N VAL A 140 -1.33 7.61 21.74
CA VAL A 140 -2.61 8.33 21.75
C VAL A 140 -3.18 8.46 23.17
N SER A 141 -3.13 7.38 23.98
CA SER A 141 -3.64 7.41 25.34
C SER A 141 -2.82 8.31 26.27
N GLU A 142 -1.51 8.35 26.11
CA GLU A 142 -0.63 9.24 26.88
C GLU A 142 -0.84 10.72 26.51
N TRP A 143 -0.95 11.00 25.20
CA TRP A 143 -1.24 12.37 24.74
C TRP A 143 -2.59 12.85 25.28
N LEU A 144 -3.64 12.03 25.21
CA LEU A 144 -4.95 12.36 25.78
C LEU A 144 -4.86 12.60 27.28
N ALA A 145 -4.06 11.82 28.03
CA ALA A 145 -3.90 11.98 29.46
C ALA A 145 -3.24 13.32 29.87
N THR A 146 -2.52 13.96 28.96
CA THR A 146 -1.97 15.30 29.21
C THR A 146 -2.95 16.43 28.85
N HIS A 147 -4.02 16.15 28.09
CA HIS A 147 -4.97 17.14 27.56
C HIS A 147 -6.38 17.04 28.16
N LEU A 148 -6.70 15.90 28.81
CA LEU A 148 -8.05 15.63 29.33
C LEU A 148 -7.99 15.22 30.79
N PRO A 149 -9.04 15.52 31.58
CA PRO A 149 -9.18 14.99 32.94
C PRO A 149 -9.42 13.48 32.91
N SER A 150 -9.21 12.84 34.06
CA SER A 150 -9.70 11.46 34.30
C SER A 150 -11.21 11.39 34.07
N GLU A 151 -11.72 10.21 33.70
CA GLU A 151 -13.13 9.94 33.34
C GLU A 151 -13.62 10.57 32.03
N ALA A 152 -12.71 11.12 31.21
CA ALA A 152 -13.06 11.67 29.90
C ALA A 152 -13.62 10.58 28.97
N LYS A 153 -14.55 11.01 28.10
CA LYS A 153 -15.26 10.17 27.13
C LYS A 153 -14.65 10.31 25.75
N ILE A 154 -14.06 9.24 25.26
CA ILE A 154 -13.40 9.21 23.96
C ILE A 154 -14.30 8.53 22.93
N GLY A 155 -14.80 9.31 21.97
CA GLY A 155 -15.64 8.80 20.88
C GLY A 155 -14.80 8.28 19.71
N LEU A 156 -15.28 7.21 19.09
CA LEU A 156 -14.75 6.65 17.83
C LEU A 156 -15.81 5.82 17.12
N ASP A 157 -15.63 5.63 15.80
CA ASP A 157 -16.49 4.70 15.04
C ASP A 157 -15.83 3.32 14.97
N PRO A 158 -16.45 2.28 15.57
CA PRO A 158 -15.90 0.94 15.61
C PRO A 158 -15.90 0.22 14.24
N HIS A 159 -16.55 0.75 13.21
CA HIS A 159 -16.45 0.21 11.85
C HIS A 159 -15.06 0.42 11.23
N PHE A 160 -14.27 1.39 11.73
CA PHE A 160 -12.97 1.75 11.19
C PHE A 160 -11.79 1.13 11.95
N LEU A 161 -12.07 0.14 12.78
CA LEU A 161 -11.08 -0.59 13.57
C LEU A 161 -11.33 -2.08 13.52
N SER A 162 -10.25 -2.87 13.50
CA SER A 162 -10.38 -4.29 13.78
C SER A 162 -10.81 -4.53 15.24
N ALA A 163 -11.46 -5.65 15.48
CA ALA A 163 -11.88 -6.01 16.84
C ALA A 163 -10.70 -6.05 17.82
N GLN A 164 -9.57 -6.61 17.39
CA GLN A 164 -8.36 -6.67 18.21
C GLN A 164 -7.76 -5.28 18.47
N HIS A 165 -7.77 -4.38 17.48
CA HIS A 165 -7.27 -3.02 17.67
C HIS A 165 -8.16 -2.24 18.64
N LEU A 166 -9.49 -2.35 18.53
CA LEU A 166 -10.42 -1.74 19.47
C LEU A 166 -10.19 -2.22 20.91
N ASN A 167 -10.00 -3.54 21.11
CA ASN A 167 -9.74 -4.08 22.44
C ASN A 167 -8.45 -3.52 23.05
N ARG A 168 -7.36 -3.42 22.27
CA ARG A 168 -6.10 -2.80 22.72
C ARG A 168 -6.28 -1.32 23.08
N LEU A 169 -7.09 -0.58 22.32
CA LEU A 169 -7.38 0.83 22.62
C LEU A 169 -8.21 0.98 23.88
N ILE A 170 -9.23 0.16 24.07
CA ILE A 170 -10.05 0.16 25.29
C ILE A 170 -9.15 -0.07 26.51
N GLU A 171 -8.33 -1.11 26.49
CA GLU A 171 -7.40 -1.39 27.58
C GLU A 171 -6.44 -0.22 27.84
N ALA A 172 -5.85 0.36 26.80
CA ALA A 172 -4.93 1.49 26.94
C ALA A 172 -5.61 2.75 27.51
N PHE A 173 -6.89 2.96 27.18
CA PHE A 173 -7.66 4.11 27.67
C PHE A 173 -8.18 3.91 29.09
N GLU A 174 -8.68 2.72 29.41
CA GLU A 174 -9.10 2.36 30.77
C GLU A 174 -7.95 2.49 31.78
N ASN A 175 -6.73 2.11 31.39
CA ASN A 175 -5.52 2.31 32.19
C ASN A 175 -5.19 3.79 32.48
N LYS A 176 -5.79 4.73 31.75
CA LYS A 176 -5.70 6.19 31.97
C LYS A 176 -6.99 6.77 32.59
N GLY A 177 -7.96 5.94 32.91
CA GLY A 177 -9.25 6.34 33.48
C GLY A 177 -10.26 6.88 32.46
N PHE A 178 -10.05 6.63 31.16
CA PHE A 178 -10.97 7.07 30.09
C PHE A 178 -12.01 6.01 29.76
N SER A 179 -13.15 6.46 29.24
CA SER A 179 -14.22 5.59 28.69
C SER A 179 -14.28 5.71 27.18
N VAL A 180 -14.25 4.57 26.47
CA VAL A 180 -14.50 4.52 25.02
C VAL A 180 -16.00 4.52 24.77
N ILE A 181 -16.48 5.44 23.93
CA ILE A 181 -17.88 5.57 23.54
C ILE A 181 -18.00 5.27 22.05
N PRO A 182 -18.42 4.05 21.68
CA PRO A 182 -18.70 3.72 20.28
C PRO A 182 -19.81 4.59 19.72
N THR A 183 -19.54 5.28 18.64
CA THR A 183 -20.48 6.21 17.99
C THR A 183 -20.37 6.09 16.47
N LYS A 184 -21.40 6.51 15.74
CA LYS A 184 -21.30 6.64 14.29
C LYS A 184 -20.33 7.75 13.91
N ASP A 185 -19.73 7.62 12.73
CA ASP A 185 -18.79 8.60 12.17
C ASP A 185 -19.37 10.03 12.19
N LEU A 186 -18.83 10.87 13.08
CA LEU A 186 -19.23 12.28 13.19
C LEU A 186 -18.84 13.10 11.96
N ILE A 187 -17.83 12.66 11.20
CA ILE A 187 -17.39 13.36 9.98
C ILE A 187 -18.47 13.26 8.90
N SER A 188 -19.22 12.15 8.83
CA SER A 188 -20.29 11.98 7.85
C SER A 188 -21.39 13.03 7.98
N GLU A 189 -21.61 13.58 9.17
CA GLU A 189 -22.62 14.61 9.43
C GLU A 189 -22.18 16.02 9.00
N ILE A 190 -20.88 16.26 8.90
CA ILE A 190 -20.30 17.57 8.58
C ILE A 190 -19.68 17.67 7.19
N TRP A 191 -19.39 16.54 6.54
CA TRP A 191 -18.81 16.49 5.19
C TRP A 191 -19.91 16.50 4.11
N GLN A 192 -20.44 17.68 3.81
CA GLN A 192 -21.61 17.86 2.91
C GLN A 192 -21.35 17.48 1.45
N ASP A 193 -20.12 17.65 0.97
CA ASP A 193 -19.68 17.37 -0.39
C ASP A 193 -18.82 16.10 -0.46
N ARG A 194 -19.13 15.12 0.42
CA ARG A 194 -18.49 13.81 0.46
C ARG A 194 -18.60 13.11 -0.89
N PRO A 195 -17.54 12.54 -1.44
CA PRO A 195 -17.59 11.73 -2.67
C PRO A 195 -18.63 10.62 -2.58
N ALA A 196 -19.16 10.18 -3.71
CA ALA A 196 -20.07 9.05 -3.73
C ALA A 196 -19.34 7.76 -3.31
N ARG A 197 -20.06 6.85 -2.63
CA ARG A 197 -19.56 5.51 -2.35
C ARG A 197 -19.31 4.79 -3.69
N PRO A 198 -18.14 4.20 -3.92
CA PRO A 198 -17.85 3.50 -5.16
C PRO A 198 -18.75 2.28 -5.34
N CYS A 199 -19.17 2.05 -6.59
CA CYS A 199 -20.00 0.91 -6.99
C CYS A 199 -19.71 0.60 -8.47
N HIS A 200 -18.49 0.13 -8.76
CA HIS A 200 -18.04 -0.15 -10.12
C HIS A 200 -18.36 -1.60 -10.53
N PRO A 201 -18.37 -1.92 -11.84
CA PRO A 201 -18.57 -3.28 -12.32
C PRO A 201 -17.54 -4.26 -11.76
N VAL A 202 -17.98 -5.49 -11.53
CA VAL A 202 -17.15 -6.61 -11.08
C VAL A 202 -16.96 -7.57 -12.26
N ILE A 203 -15.72 -8.05 -12.42
CA ILE A 203 -15.33 -8.98 -13.47
C ILE A 203 -14.80 -10.28 -12.90
N ARG A 204 -14.94 -11.37 -13.69
CA ARG A 204 -14.32 -12.67 -13.38
C ARG A 204 -12.87 -12.66 -13.83
N LEU A 205 -11.96 -13.04 -12.93
CA LEU A 205 -10.55 -13.23 -13.25
C LEU A 205 -10.36 -14.50 -14.08
N GLN A 206 -9.79 -14.36 -15.27
CA GLN A 206 -9.55 -15.49 -16.18
C GLN A 206 -8.28 -16.29 -15.82
N ALA A 207 -7.29 -15.63 -15.23
CA ALA A 207 -5.98 -16.20 -14.91
C ALA A 207 -5.92 -16.94 -13.56
N SER A 208 -7.06 -17.36 -12.99
CA SER A 208 -7.05 -18.09 -11.71
C SER A 208 -6.63 -19.53 -11.89
N SER A 209 -5.69 -19.99 -11.06
CA SER A 209 -5.21 -21.37 -11.04
C SER A 209 -6.02 -22.31 -10.14
N ARG A 210 -6.86 -21.75 -9.26
CA ARG A 210 -7.73 -22.51 -8.33
C ARG A 210 -9.18 -22.06 -8.52
N SER A 211 -10.08 -23.00 -8.67
CA SER A 211 -11.52 -22.74 -8.72
C SER A 211 -12.07 -22.30 -7.37
N VAL A 212 -13.24 -21.66 -7.37
CA VAL A 212 -13.99 -21.32 -6.13
C VAL A 212 -14.28 -22.59 -5.33
N THR A 213 -14.64 -23.68 -6.02
CA THR A 213 -14.94 -24.98 -5.38
C THR A 213 -13.73 -25.54 -4.64
N GLU A 214 -12.53 -25.53 -5.23
CA GLU A 214 -11.30 -26.00 -4.57
C GLU A 214 -10.97 -25.16 -3.33
N LYS A 215 -11.09 -23.83 -3.43
CA LYS A 215 -10.87 -22.92 -2.30
C LYS A 215 -11.90 -23.13 -1.19
N LEU A 216 -13.17 -23.35 -1.54
CA LEU A 216 -14.24 -23.63 -0.60
C LEU A 216 -14.01 -24.96 0.13
N GLN A 217 -13.56 -26.00 -0.57
CA GLN A 217 -13.20 -27.28 0.05
C GLN A 217 -12.06 -27.13 1.04
N ALA A 218 -11.01 -26.38 0.68
CA ALA A 218 -9.88 -26.10 1.56
C ALA A 218 -10.32 -25.30 2.81
N LEU A 219 -11.13 -24.24 2.63
CA LEU A 219 -11.68 -23.46 3.74
C LEU A 219 -12.53 -24.34 4.69
N ARG A 220 -13.42 -25.16 4.15
CA ARG A 220 -14.26 -26.06 4.94
C ARG A 220 -13.46 -27.10 5.72
N ALA A 221 -12.34 -27.57 5.17
CA ALA A 221 -11.45 -28.48 5.90
C ALA A 221 -10.87 -27.80 7.15
N VAL A 222 -10.43 -26.53 7.04
CA VAL A 222 -9.96 -25.75 8.20
C VAL A 222 -11.10 -25.46 9.18
N MET A 223 -12.27 -25.06 8.69
CA MET A 223 -13.45 -24.84 9.53
C MET A 223 -13.80 -26.11 10.34
N HIS A 224 -13.80 -27.26 9.70
CA HIS A 224 -14.06 -28.55 10.36
C HIS A 224 -13.01 -28.89 11.43
N GLN A 225 -11.71 -28.65 11.15
CA GLN A 225 -10.63 -28.85 12.13
C GLN A 225 -10.81 -27.98 13.38
N LYS A 226 -11.42 -26.80 13.23
CA LYS A 226 -11.69 -25.86 14.32
C LYS A 226 -13.12 -26.02 14.89
N ASP A 227 -13.84 -27.04 14.47
CA ASP A 227 -15.23 -27.29 14.86
C ASP A 227 -16.16 -26.08 14.58
N CYS A 228 -15.97 -25.42 13.44
CA CYS A 228 -16.76 -24.26 12.99
C CYS A 228 -17.62 -24.63 11.80
N ILE A 229 -18.83 -24.07 11.74
CA ILE A 229 -19.76 -24.24 10.61
C ILE A 229 -19.90 -22.96 9.78
N ASN A 230 -19.44 -21.83 10.29
CA ASN A 230 -19.45 -20.55 9.60
C ASN A 230 -18.05 -19.94 9.56
N PHE A 231 -17.83 -19.09 8.54
CA PHE A 231 -16.66 -18.22 8.41
C PHE A 231 -17.13 -16.84 7.97
N VAL A 232 -16.59 -15.77 8.58
CA VAL A 232 -16.94 -14.37 8.27
C VAL A 232 -15.68 -13.58 7.95
N THR A 233 -15.71 -12.77 6.89
CA THR A 233 -14.67 -11.80 6.57
C THR A 233 -15.21 -10.50 5.97
N ASN A 234 -14.57 -9.39 6.33
CA ASN A 234 -14.77 -8.06 5.72
C ASN A 234 -13.63 -7.71 4.74
N SER A 235 -12.55 -8.50 4.69
CA SER A 235 -11.36 -8.21 3.89
C SER A 235 -11.64 -8.34 2.40
N LEU A 236 -11.57 -7.23 1.67
CA LEU A 236 -11.89 -7.16 0.24
C LEU A 236 -10.98 -8.03 -0.62
N ASP A 237 -9.70 -8.09 -0.27
CA ASP A 237 -8.69 -8.92 -0.93
C ASP A 237 -8.95 -10.42 -0.75
N GLU A 238 -9.40 -10.85 0.43
CA GLU A 238 -9.81 -12.24 0.69
C GLU A 238 -11.03 -12.61 -0.14
N ILE A 239 -12.06 -11.75 -0.16
CA ILE A 239 -13.30 -11.96 -0.92
C ILE A 239 -13.00 -12.03 -2.42
N ALA A 240 -12.24 -11.07 -2.93
CA ALA A 240 -11.86 -11.02 -4.34
C ALA A 240 -11.03 -12.23 -4.77
N TRP A 241 -10.06 -12.66 -3.93
CA TRP A 241 -9.25 -13.85 -4.17
C TRP A 241 -10.09 -15.12 -4.11
N PHE A 242 -10.92 -15.26 -3.07
CA PHE A 242 -11.72 -16.47 -2.83
C PHE A 242 -12.69 -16.74 -3.98
N LEU A 243 -13.38 -15.70 -4.45
CA LEU A 243 -14.38 -15.79 -5.52
C LEU A 243 -13.79 -15.62 -6.93
N ASN A 244 -12.49 -15.42 -7.10
CA ASN A 244 -11.86 -15.10 -8.38
C ASN A 244 -12.51 -13.88 -9.07
N LEU A 245 -12.83 -12.85 -8.31
CA LEU A 245 -13.47 -11.63 -8.79
C LEU A 245 -12.54 -10.43 -8.63
N ARG A 246 -12.65 -9.46 -9.52
CA ARG A 246 -11.93 -8.19 -9.44
C ARG A 246 -12.88 -7.02 -9.71
N GLY A 247 -12.59 -5.89 -9.10
CA GLY A 247 -13.31 -4.63 -9.28
C GLY A 247 -12.36 -3.45 -9.22
N THR A 248 -12.89 -2.23 -9.21
CA THR A 248 -12.12 -0.99 -9.21
C THR A 248 -12.65 0.01 -8.17
N ASP A 249 -13.19 -0.47 -7.06
CA ASP A 249 -13.73 0.39 -6.00
C ASP A 249 -12.64 1.03 -5.14
N VAL A 250 -11.46 0.43 -5.10
CA VAL A 250 -10.29 0.89 -4.36
C VAL A 250 -9.19 1.23 -5.35
N ASP A 251 -8.57 2.39 -5.18
CA ASP A 251 -7.44 2.76 -6.02
C ASP A 251 -6.28 1.78 -5.83
N TYR A 252 -5.58 1.45 -6.92
CA TYR A 252 -4.41 0.58 -6.94
C TYR A 252 -4.66 -0.89 -6.60
N ASN A 253 -5.72 -1.22 -5.87
CA ASN A 253 -6.06 -2.59 -5.49
C ASN A 253 -7.32 -3.03 -6.25
N PRO A 254 -7.25 -4.07 -7.11
CA PRO A 254 -8.37 -4.46 -7.96
C PRO A 254 -9.44 -5.25 -7.20
N VAL A 255 -10.06 -4.64 -6.20
CA VAL A 255 -11.11 -5.20 -5.35
C VAL A 255 -12.41 -4.42 -5.48
N PHE A 256 -13.47 -4.95 -4.88
CA PHE A 256 -14.80 -4.35 -4.85
C PHE A 256 -15.38 -4.42 -3.44
N LEU A 257 -16.23 -3.48 -3.08
CA LEU A 257 -16.84 -3.40 -1.75
C LEU A 257 -17.83 -4.54 -1.54
N ALA A 258 -17.54 -5.40 -0.58
CA ALA A 258 -18.40 -6.53 -0.19
C ALA A 258 -18.07 -7.03 1.21
N ASN A 259 -19.02 -7.76 1.82
CA ASN A 259 -18.78 -8.62 2.98
C ASN A 259 -19.12 -10.07 2.60
N MET A 260 -18.53 -11.04 3.26
CA MET A 260 -18.77 -12.44 2.94
C MET A 260 -18.98 -13.28 4.21
N VAL A 261 -19.99 -14.15 4.13
CA VAL A 261 -20.21 -15.22 5.12
C VAL A 261 -20.24 -16.55 4.37
N VAL A 262 -19.42 -17.49 4.79
CA VAL A 262 -19.49 -18.88 4.33
C VAL A 262 -20.16 -19.71 5.41
N THR A 263 -21.30 -20.32 5.09
CA THR A 263 -21.98 -21.28 5.95
C THR A 263 -21.67 -22.71 5.51
N GLY A 264 -22.19 -23.71 6.20
CA GLY A 264 -21.97 -25.13 5.83
C GLY A 264 -22.28 -25.43 4.36
N ASN A 265 -23.27 -24.78 3.75
CA ASN A 265 -23.75 -25.11 2.42
C ASN A 265 -23.66 -23.97 1.39
N THR A 266 -23.53 -22.70 1.82
CA THR A 266 -23.69 -21.53 0.95
C THR A 266 -22.61 -20.50 1.20
N ILE A 267 -22.21 -19.80 0.16
CA ILE A 267 -21.41 -18.56 0.23
C ILE A 267 -22.36 -17.38 0.09
N HIS A 268 -22.52 -16.56 1.12
CA HIS A 268 -23.31 -15.34 1.10
C HIS A 268 -22.40 -14.16 0.81
N LEU A 269 -22.63 -13.47 -0.31
CA LEU A 269 -21.87 -12.29 -0.74
C LEU A 269 -22.76 -11.05 -0.64
N PHE A 270 -22.46 -10.17 0.31
CA PHE A 270 -23.22 -8.95 0.57
C PHE A 270 -22.62 -7.78 -0.20
N THR A 271 -23.27 -7.41 -1.30
CA THR A 271 -22.87 -6.31 -2.19
C THR A 271 -24.01 -5.95 -3.14
N GLU A 272 -23.84 -4.87 -3.93
CA GLU A 272 -24.84 -4.43 -4.89
C GLU A 272 -24.89 -5.37 -6.12
N SER A 273 -26.00 -6.05 -6.36
CA SER A 273 -26.14 -6.99 -7.50
C SER A 273 -26.03 -6.31 -8.87
N SER A 274 -26.32 -5.02 -8.95
CA SER A 274 -26.23 -4.22 -10.20
C SER A 274 -24.83 -4.12 -10.79
N ARG A 275 -23.79 -4.48 -10.03
CA ARG A 275 -22.38 -4.48 -10.51
C ARG A 275 -21.99 -5.74 -11.27
N PHE A 276 -22.84 -6.75 -11.31
CA PHE A 276 -22.60 -8.03 -11.99
C PHE A 276 -23.42 -8.14 -13.27
N THR A 277 -22.85 -8.77 -14.30
CA THR A 277 -23.62 -9.18 -15.47
C THR A 277 -24.51 -10.37 -15.12
N SER A 278 -25.63 -10.56 -15.83
CA SER A 278 -26.53 -11.71 -15.62
C SER A 278 -25.78 -13.04 -15.76
N GLU A 279 -24.87 -13.17 -16.73
CA GLU A 279 -24.04 -14.35 -16.93
C GLU A 279 -23.14 -14.65 -15.72
N LEU A 280 -22.53 -13.60 -15.15
CA LEU A 280 -21.68 -13.75 -13.95
C LEU A 280 -22.51 -14.15 -12.74
N ILE A 281 -23.71 -13.60 -12.56
CA ILE A 281 -24.64 -14.01 -11.50
C ILE A 281 -25.01 -15.49 -11.61
N GLU A 282 -25.34 -15.96 -12.83
CA GLU A 282 -25.65 -17.38 -13.08
C GLU A 282 -24.45 -18.28 -12.73
N THR A 283 -23.25 -17.90 -13.15
CA THR A 283 -22.01 -18.62 -12.85
C THR A 283 -21.78 -18.72 -11.34
N LEU A 284 -21.87 -17.60 -10.62
CA LEU A 284 -21.70 -17.55 -9.18
C LEU A 284 -22.76 -18.38 -8.44
N THR A 285 -24.01 -18.34 -8.90
CA THR A 285 -25.10 -19.16 -8.34
C THR A 285 -24.80 -20.65 -8.49
N GLN A 286 -24.28 -21.08 -9.65
CA GLN A 286 -23.85 -22.47 -9.88
C GLN A 286 -22.68 -22.89 -8.98
N GLU A 287 -21.82 -21.96 -8.60
CA GLU A 287 -20.73 -22.16 -7.63
C GLU A 287 -21.19 -22.11 -6.16
N GLY A 288 -22.48 -21.93 -5.90
CA GLY A 288 -23.06 -21.88 -4.55
C GLY A 288 -22.98 -20.51 -3.87
N VAL A 289 -22.78 -19.44 -4.65
CA VAL A 289 -22.76 -18.06 -4.15
C VAL A 289 -24.15 -17.43 -4.26
N GLN A 290 -24.63 -16.87 -3.15
CA GLN A 290 -25.85 -16.05 -3.09
C GLN A 290 -25.43 -14.60 -2.93
N ILE A 291 -25.84 -13.75 -3.87
CA ILE A 291 -25.60 -12.30 -3.82
C ILE A 291 -26.78 -11.64 -3.13
N GLU A 292 -26.51 -10.91 -2.07
CA GLU A 292 -27.47 -10.18 -1.24
C GLU A 292 -27.08 -8.70 -1.16
N GLY A 293 -28.08 -7.82 -0.92
CA GLY A 293 -27.80 -6.39 -0.74
C GLY A 293 -26.88 -6.13 0.47
N SER A 294 -25.98 -5.17 0.34
CA SER A 294 -25.03 -4.83 1.41
C SER A 294 -25.72 -4.46 2.73
N GLU A 295 -26.92 -3.91 2.68
CA GLU A 295 -27.75 -3.55 3.83
C GLU A 295 -28.26 -4.76 4.63
N CYS A 296 -28.26 -5.95 4.03
CA CYS A 296 -28.72 -7.19 4.69
C CYS A 296 -27.67 -7.78 5.62
N PHE A 297 -26.40 -7.39 5.51
CA PHE A 297 -25.27 -8.02 6.19
C PHE A 297 -25.41 -8.03 7.71
N THR A 298 -25.67 -6.87 8.33
CA THR A 298 -25.85 -6.74 9.78
C THR A 298 -26.97 -7.65 10.30
N THR A 299 -28.16 -7.59 9.66
CA THR A 299 -29.31 -8.42 10.05
C THR A 299 -29.04 -9.91 9.84
N PHE A 300 -28.24 -10.26 8.85
CA PHE A 300 -27.81 -11.66 8.64
C PHE A 300 -26.92 -12.14 9.79
N LEU A 301 -25.93 -11.34 10.21
CA LEU A 301 -25.03 -11.67 11.33
C LEU A 301 -25.80 -11.82 12.66
N GLU A 302 -26.77 -10.95 12.95
CA GLU A 302 -27.62 -11.03 14.15
C GLU A 302 -28.40 -12.35 14.24
N ARG A 303 -28.65 -13.02 13.11
CA ARG A 303 -29.37 -14.28 13.00
C ARG A 303 -28.45 -15.48 12.77
N LEU A 304 -27.16 -15.23 12.61
CA LEU A 304 -26.18 -16.29 12.36
C LEU A 304 -26.04 -17.17 13.60
N ASN A 305 -26.28 -18.47 13.44
CA ASN A 305 -26.19 -19.42 14.52
C ASN A 305 -25.04 -20.41 14.29
N GLY A 306 -24.44 -20.86 15.38
CA GLY A 306 -23.36 -21.86 15.41
C GLY A 306 -21.97 -21.25 15.33
N ARG A 307 -20.99 -22.09 15.65
CA ARG A 307 -19.59 -21.68 15.80
C ARG A 307 -19.04 -21.08 14.52
N THR A 308 -18.51 -19.89 14.65
CA THR A 308 -18.08 -19.04 13.55
C THR A 308 -16.59 -18.73 13.68
N LEU A 309 -15.84 -19.13 12.66
CA LEU A 309 -14.43 -18.81 12.52
C LEU A 309 -14.29 -17.38 11.98
N LEU A 310 -13.52 -16.55 12.63
CA LEU A 310 -13.16 -15.23 12.14
C LEU A 310 -11.82 -14.76 12.70
N ASP A 311 -11.21 -13.83 11.98
CA ASP A 311 -9.93 -13.22 12.34
C ASP A 311 -10.19 -11.84 12.98
N PRO A 312 -9.92 -11.66 14.29
CA PRO A 312 -10.20 -10.40 14.98
C PRO A 312 -9.34 -9.22 14.49
N ASP A 313 -8.26 -9.46 13.76
CA ASP A 313 -7.47 -8.41 13.10
C ASP A 313 -7.99 -8.05 11.70
N ARG A 314 -8.88 -8.87 11.11
CA ARG A 314 -9.36 -8.72 9.74
C ARG A 314 -10.86 -8.43 9.60
N VAL A 315 -11.59 -8.49 10.69
CA VAL A 315 -12.98 -8.04 10.73
C VAL A 315 -13.09 -6.77 11.57
N ASN A 316 -13.95 -5.85 11.15
CA ASN A 316 -14.19 -4.65 11.95
C ASN A 316 -14.92 -5.01 13.25
N ALA A 317 -14.78 -4.15 14.26
CA ALA A 317 -15.27 -4.42 15.60
C ALA A 317 -16.80 -4.56 15.67
N VAL A 318 -17.55 -3.92 14.77
CA VAL A 318 -19.01 -4.09 14.69
C VAL A 318 -19.36 -5.49 14.21
N THR A 319 -18.76 -5.95 13.11
CA THR A 319 -18.93 -7.32 12.61
C THR A 319 -18.62 -8.34 13.69
N PHE A 320 -17.50 -8.17 14.41
CA PHE A 320 -17.13 -9.04 15.53
C PHE A 320 -18.20 -9.07 16.63
N SER A 321 -18.72 -7.91 17.01
CA SER A 321 -19.70 -7.79 18.12
C SER A 321 -21.06 -8.41 17.82
N LEU A 322 -21.42 -8.59 16.56
CA LEU A 322 -22.70 -9.17 16.12
C LEU A 322 -22.69 -10.70 16.09
N VAL A 323 -21.52 -11.33 16.10
CA VAL A 323 -21.38 -12.80 16.09
C VAL A 323 -21.29 -13.30 17.54
N THR A 324 -22.05 -14.34 17.89
CA THR A 324 -22.21 -14.78 19.29
C THR A 324 -21.34 -15.94 19.70
N ASP A 325 -21.02 -16.87 18.80
CA ASP A 325 -20.19 -18.07 19.07
C ASP A 325 -18.94 -18.05 18.17
N ILE A 326 -17.90 -17.38 18.66
CA ILE A 326 -16.69 -17.07 17.90
C ILE A 326 -15.55 -18.03 18.23
N VAL A 327 -14.86 -18.47 17.18
CA VAL A 327 -13.53 -19.07 17.24
C VAL A 327 -12.55 -18.11 16.58
N GLU A 328 -11.72 -17.48 17.38
CA GLU A 328 -10.70 -16.55 16.91
C GLU A 328 -9.50 -17.31 16.34
N ALA A 329 -9.14 -17.01 15.10
CA ALA A 329 -7.90 -17.48 14.49
C ALA A 329 -7.52 -16.60 13.29
N LEU A 330 -6.25 -16.65 12.91
CA LEU A 330 -5.80 -16.07 11.64
C LEU A 330 -6.65 -16.62 10.49
N SER A 331 -7.08 -15.74 9.60
CA SER A 331 -7.92 -16.13 8.46
C SER A 331 -7.23 -17.19 7.60
N PRO A 332 -7.88 -18.34 7.36
CA PRO A 332 -7.33 -19.33 6.45
C PRO A 332 -7.10 -18.79 5.03
N LEU A 333 -7.92 -17.83 4.60
CA LEU A 333 -7.80 -17.23 3.27
C LEU A 333 -6.52 -16.40 3.16
N THR A 334 -6.10 -15.72 4.23
CA THR A 334 -4.81 -15.01 4.27
C THR A 334 -3.64 -15.94 3.99
N LEU A 335 -3.59 -17.11 4.61
CA LEU A 335 -2.52 -18.10 4.37
C LEU A 335 -2.61 -18.70 2.97
N MET A 336 -3.81 -19.08 2.53
CA MET A 336 -4.01 -19.70 1.22
C MET A 336 -3.64 -18.80 0.05
N LYS A 337 -3.95 -17.50 0.12
CA LYS A 337 -3.63 -16.54 -0.95
C LYS A 337 -2.17 -16.09 -0.94
N SER A 338 -1.51 -16.10 0.21
CA SER A 338 -0.10 -15.72 0.29
C SER A 338 0.82 -16.72 -0.42
N GLN A 339 0.45 -18.00 -0.46
CA GLN A 339 1.20 -19.07 -1.10
C GLN A 339 0.70 -19.26 -2.55
N LYS A 340 1.36 -18.61 -3.50
CA LYS A 340 1.04 -18.71 -4.92
C LYS A 340 1.39 -20.08 -5.46
N THR A 341 0.52 -20.62 -6.32
CA THR A 341 0.79 -21.85 -7.06
C THR A 341 1.87 -21.63 -8.11
N ASP A 342 2.46 -22.70 -8.64
CA ASP A 342 3.40 -22.59 -9.75
C ASP A 342 2.79 -21.95 -11.00
N ALA A 343 1.49 -22.16 -11.24
CA ALA A 343 0.77 -21.52 -12.34
C ALA A 343 0.60 -20.01 -12.11
N GLU A 344 0.29 -19.57 -10.88
CA GLU A 344 0.22 -18.16 -10.52
C GLU A 344 1.60 -17.49 -10.63
N ILE A 345 2.67 -18.15 -10.17
CA ILE A 345 4.04 -17.63 -10.34
C ILE A 345 4.43 -17.57 -11.82
N ALA A 346 4.04 -18.55 -12.64
CA ALA A 346 4.26 -18.48 -14.08
C ALA A 346 3.53 -17.29 -14.72
N SER A 347 2.31 -17.02 -14.27
CA SER A 347 1.53 -15.84 -14.69
C SER A 347 2.20 -14.53 -14.23
N ILE A 348 2.67 -14.44 -12.98
CA ILE A 348 3.41 -13.27 -12.46
C ILE A 348 4.66 -12.98 -13.30
N ARG A 349 5.40 -14.00 -13.76
CA ARG A 349 6.56 -13.79 -14.63
C ARG A 349 6.18 -13.06 -15.93
N LEU A 350 4.99 -13.31 -16.49
CA LEU A 350 4.50 -12.59 -17.67
C LEU A 350 4.22 -11.11 -17.34
N ALA A 351 3.65 -10.82 -16.17
CA ALA A 351 3.50 -9.44 -15.72
C ALA A 351 4.87 -8.75 -15.57
N MET A 352 5.87 -9.43 -14.99
CA MET A 352 7.23 -8.89 -14.84
C MET A 352 7.91 -8.62 -16.18
N GLU A 353 7.65 -9.42 -17.22
CA GLU A 353 8.15 -9.16 -18.57
C GLU A 353 7.50 -7.89 -19.15
N GLN A 354 6.18 -7.75 -19.04
CA GLN A 354 5.49 -6.56 -19.54
C GLN A 354 5.95 -5.29 -18.83
N ASP A 355 6.06 -5.35 -17.51
CA ASP A 355 6.54 -4.23 -16.71
C ASP A 355 8.01 -3.91 -16.99
N GLY A 356 8.86 -4.93 -17.09
CA GLY A 356 10.28 -4.80 -17.44
C GLY A 356 10.50 -4.13 -18.80
N VAL A 357 9.66 -4.45 -19.80
CA VAL A 357 9.67 -3.78 -21.09
C VAL A 357 9.32 -2.30 -20.94
N ALA A 358 8.26 -1.97 -20.17
CA ALA A 358 7.84 -0.58 -19.96
C ALA A 358 8.96 0.23 -19.27
N ILE A 359 9.56 -0.31 -18.20
CA ILE A 359 10.66 0.33 -17.47
C ILE A 359 11.89 0.49 -18.38
N THR A 360 12.26 -0.53 -19.15
CA THR A 360 13.41 -0.47 -20.06
C THR A 360 13.21 0.62 -21.15
N GLN A 361 12.02 0.69 -21.74
CA GLN A 361 11.67 1.75 -22.69
C GLN A 361 11.69 3.12 -22.06
N PHE A 362 11.18 3.23 -20.83
CA PHE A 362 11.23 4.47 -20.05
C PHE A 362 12.67 4.91 -19.76
N GLN A 363 13.55 4.02 -19.32
CA GLN A 363 14.95 4.33 -19.04
C GLN A 363 15.68 4.86 -20.27
N ALA A 364 15.51 4.17 -21.42
CA ALA A 364 16.12 4.59 -22.68
C ALA A 364 15.59 5.96 -23.15
N ASP A 365 14.29 6.24 -22.96
CA ASP A 365 13.67 7.52 -23.31
C ASP A 365 14.11 8.64 -22.37
N LEU A 366 14.16 8.38 -21.06
CA LEU A 366 14.64 9.32 -20.04
C LEU A 366 16.07 9.80 -20.36
N GLU A 367 17.00 8.87 -20.59
CA GLU A 367 18.38 9.20 -20.96
C GLU A 367 18.46 10.02 -22.26
N ALA A 368 17.68 9.63 -23.29
CA ALA A 368 17.65 10.33 -24.56
C ALA A 368 17.10 11.76 -24.43
N ARG A 369 16.12 12.00 -23.58
CA ARG A 369 15.54 13.34 -23.31
C ARG A 369 16.53 14.23 -22.58
N LEU A 370 17.14 13.70 -21.52
CA LEU A 370 18.18 14.41 -20.76
C LEU A 370 19.38 14.77 -21.62
N ALA A 371 19.82 13.85 -22.49
CA ALA A 371 20.93 14.11 -23.42
C ALA A 371 20.63 15.23 -24.44
N ARG A 372 19.34 15.47 -24.75
CA ARG A 372 18.92 16.61 -25.59
C ARG A 372 18.72 17.90 -24.82
N GLY A 373 18.95 17.89 -23.49
CA GLY A 373 18.74 19.06 -22.62
C GLY A 373 17.25 19.35 -22.34
N GLU A 374 16.36 18.36 -22.47
CA GLU A 374 14.94 18.53 -22.13
C GLU A 374 14.79 18.75 -20.63
N ALA A 375 14.09 19.82 -20.24
CA ALA A 375 13.79 20.09 -18.85
C ALA A 375 12.68 19.14 -18.37
N LEU A 376 13.01 18.29 -17.40
CA LEU A 376 12.11 17.32 -16.81
C LEU A 376 11.89 17.64 -15.33
N THR A 377 10.71 17.29 -14.82
CA THR A 377 10.36 17.35 -13.40
C THR A 377 9.94 15.96 -12.92
N GLU A 378 9.85 15.76 -11.61
CA GLU A 378 9.43 14.50 -10.98
C GLU A 378 8.05 14.05 -11.49
N ILE A 379 7.06 14.97 -11.57
CA ILE A 379 5.73 14.67 -12.14
C ILE A 379 5.84 14.22 -13.60
N LYS A 380 6.66 14.92 -14.39
CA LYS A 380 6.81 14.57 -15.82
C LYS A 380 7.46 13.22 -15.99
N VAL A 381 8.43 12.87 -15.15
CA VAL A 381 9.10 11.55 -15.14
C VAL A 381 8.11 10.46 -14.77
N ALA A 382 7.31 10.63 -13.70
CA ALA A 382 6.26 9.68 -13.32
C ALA A 382 5.23 9.48 -14.44
N GLN A 383 4.83 10.57 -15.13
CA GLN A 383 3.92 10.51 -16.26
C GLN A 383 4.51 9.73 -17.45
N LEU A 384 5.79 9.92 -17.77
CA LEU A 384 6.47 9.18 -18.85
C LEU A 384 6.48 7.68 -18.57
N LEU A 385 6.72 7.26 -17.32
CA LEU A 385 6.68 5.86 -16.94
C LEU A 385 5.27 5.29 -17.05
N HIS A 386 4.26 6.01 -16.55
CA HIS A 386 2.86 5.63 -16.70
C HIS A 386 2.47 5.42 -18.18
N GLU A 387 2.86 6.33 -19.08
CA GLU A 387 2.58 6.21 -20.53
C GLU A 387 3.18 4.93 -21.13
N ARG A 388 4.37 4.49 -20.64
CA ARG A 388 5.00 3.23 -21.09
C ARG A 388 4.26 2.01 -20.56
N ARG A 389 3.83 1.99 -19.28
CA ARG A 389 3.01 0.93 -18.71
C ARG A 389 1.64 0.83 -19.36
N ALA A 390 0.96 1.96 -19.56
CA ALA A 390 -0.37 2.02 -20.19
C ALA A 390 -0.38 1.50 -21.63
N ALA A 391 0.75 1.52 -22.30
CA ALA A 391 0.90 0.94 -23.65
C ALA A 391 1.16 -0.58 -23.64
N ARG A 392 1.29 -1.22 -22.48
CA ARG A 392 1.55 -2.67 -22.39
C ARG A 392 0.27 -3.48 -22.42
N PRO A 393 0.29 -4.67 -23.08
CA PRO A 393 -0.82 -5.61 -23.03
C PRO A 393 -1.19 -5.99 -21.58
N GLY A 394 -2.48 -6.05 -21.28
CA GLY A 394 -3.00 -6.47 -20.00
C GLY A 394 -2.78 -5.51 -18.83
N PHE A 395 -2.30 -4.28 -19.08
CA PHE A 395 -2.18 -3.26 -18.03
C PHE A 395 -3.56 -2.79 -17.57
N MET A 396 -3.81 -2.86 -16.27
CA MET A 396 -5.08 -2.52 -15.63
C MET A 396 -5.03 -1.20 -14.86
N GLY A 397 -3.84 -0.72 -14.51
CA GLY A 397 -3.59 0.48 -13.70
C GLY A 397 -2.29 0.36 -12.91
N GLU A 398 -1.92 1.40 -12.19
CA GLU A 398 -0.78 1.34 -11.26
C GLU A 398 -1.13 0.45 -10.05
N SER A 399 -0.13 -0.21 -9.43
CA SER A 399 -0.29 -0.98 -8.19
C SER A 399 -0.18 -0.11 -6.94
N PHE A 400 0.38 1.09 -7.08
CA PHE A 400 0.43 2.19 -6.10
C PHE A 400 0.81 3.50 -6.79
N GLY A 401 0.75 4.62 -6.06
CA GLY A 401 1.17 5.91 -6.62
C GLY A 401 2.67 5.97 -6.87
N THR A 402 3.10 6.19 -8.11
CA THR A 402 4.51 6.25 -8.47
C THR A 402 5.27 7.27 -7.61
N ILE A 403 6.32 6.82 -6.94
CA ILE A 403 7.31 7.64 -6.25
C ILE A 403 8.37 8.02 -7.27
N SER A 404 8.38 9.28 -7.69
CA SER A 404 9.42 9.87 -8.53
C SER A 404 10.09 10.96 -7.72
N ALA A 405 11.28 10.67 -7.18
CA ALA A 405 11.91 11.49 -6.16
C ALA A 405 13.35 11.85 -6.54
N PHE A 406 13.63 13.14 -6.67
CA PHE A 406 14.95 13.64 -7.07
C PHE A 406 15.69 14.30 -5.91
N GLY A 407 16.95 13.92 -5.72
CA GLY A 407 17.83 14.52 -4.70
C GLY A 407 17.24 14.42 -3.29
N PRO A 408 17.06 15.54 -2.56
CA PRO A 408 16.54 15.55 -1.20
C PRO A 408 15.14 14.93 -1.03
N ASN A 409 14.28 15.01 -2.06
CA ASN A 409 12.95 14.41 -2.04
C ASN A 409 13.01 12.88 -1.93
N ALA A 410 14.06 12.25 -2.46
CA ALA A 410 14.27 10.80 -2.33
C ALA A 410 14.57 10.36 -0.88
N ALA A 411 14.95 11.30 0.01
CA ALA A 411 15.09 10.99 1.43
C ALA A 411 13.76 10.79 2.16
N LEU A 412 12.64 11.00 1.47
CA LEU A 412 11.28 10.72 1.93
C LEU A 412 10.81 9.38 1.33
N PRO A 413 10.79 8.27 2.08
CA PRO A 413 10.54 6.94 1.51
C PRO A 413 9.23 6.83 0.73
N HIS A 414 8.18 7.56 1.16
CA HIS A 414 6.86 7.60 0.54
C HIS A 414 6.56 8.99 -0.08
N TYR A 415 7.57 9.57 -0.74
CA TYR A 415 7.40 10.84 -1.44
C TYR A 415 6.46 10.68 -2.65
N THR A 416 5.54 11.62 -2.79
CA THR A 416 4.70 11.72 -4.00
C THR A 416 4.81 13.15 -4.50
N PRO A 417 5.30 13.36 -5.74
CA PRO A 417 5.38 14.70 -6.31
C PRO A 417 3.98 15.29 -6.50
N SER A 418 3.86 16.58 -6.25
CA SER A 418 2.62 17.33 -6.41
C SER A 418 2.90 18.65 -7.10
N LYS A 419 1.87 19.36 -7.56
CA LYS A 419 2.06 20.66 -8.26
C LYS A 419 2.82 21.68 -7.44
N ASP A 420 2.72 21.61 -6.11
CA ASP A 420 3.39 22.51 -5.20
C ASP A 420 4.79 22.00 -4.77
N HIS A 421 5.07 20.72 -5.05
CA HIS A 421 6.34 20.04 -4.75
C HIS A 421 6.71 19.15 -5.94
N ASP A 422 7.34 19.74 -6.96
CA ASP A 422 7.74 19.10 -8.22
C ASP A 422 9.16 19.57 -8.58
N ALA A 423 10.16 18.82 -8.13
CA ALA A 423 11.55 19.21 -8.36
C ALA A 423 11.96 19.03 -9.82
N SER A 424 12.74 19.99 -10.31
CA SER A 424 13.40 19.88 -11.61
C SER A 424 14.53 18.86 -11.55
N ILE A 425 14.59 17.96 -12.52
CA ILE A 425 15.64 16.94 -12.65
C ILE A 425 16.89 17.61 -13.22
N THR A 426 17.94 17.73 -12.40
CA THR A 426 19.19 18.41 -12.79
C THR A 426 20.38 17.46 -12.70
N ARG A 427 21.19 17.51 -11.64
CA ARG A 427 22.32 16.62 -11.41
C ARG A 427 22.19 15.95 -10.05
N GLY A 428 22.32 14.62 -9.99
CA GLY A 428 22.25 13.83 -8.75
C GLY A 428 21.54 12.50 -8.94
N LEU A 429 21.04 11.93 -7.85
CA LEU A 429 20.29 10.67 -7.84
C LEU A 429 18.79 10.93 -8.05
N LEU A 430 18.20 10.16 -8.95
CA LEU A 430 16.76 10.05 -9.13
C LEU A 430 16.32 8.65 -8.69
N LEU A 431 15.39 8.57 -7.75
CA LEU A 431 14.74 7.35 -7.29
C LEU A 431 13.37 7.25 -7.96
N ILE A 432 13.09 6.10 -8.59
CA ILE A 432 11.76 5.77 -9.12
C ILE A 432 11.32 4.46 -8.49
N ASP A 433 10.25 4.53 -7.72
CA ASP A 433 9.57 3.38 -7.14
C ASP A 433 8.14 3.34 -7.68
N SER A 434 7.76 2.19 -8.26
CA SER A 434 6.55 2.11 -9.07
C SER A 434 6.17 0.66 -9.37
N GLY A 435 4.89 0.44 -9.63
CA GLY A 435 4.40 -0.87 -10.01
C GLY A 435 3.11 -0.80 -10.81
N GLY A 436 2.70 -1.91 -11.40
CA GLY A 436 1.48 -2.02 -12.19
C GLY A 436 0.64 -3.24 -11.83
N GLN A 437 -0.66 -3.09 -11.95
CA GLN A 437 -1.61 -4.19 -12.02
C GLN A 437 -1.74 -4.64 -13.46
N TYR A 438 -1.51 -5.93 -13.70
CA TYR A 438 -1.68 -6.58 -15.00
C TYR A 438 -2.67 -7.73 -14.88
N GLU A 439 -3.30 -8.13 -15.97
CA GLU A 439 -4.17 -9.31 -16.02
C GLU A 439 -3.45 -10.61 -15.59
N THR A 440 -2.12 -10.58 -15.48
CA THR A 440 -1.28 -11.72 -15.15
C THR A 440 -0.54 -11.60 -13.82
N GLY A 441 -0.58 -10.45 -13.14
CA GLY A 441 0.10 -10.26 -11.85
C GLY A 441 0.19 -8.81 -11.42
N THR A 442 0.65 -8.61 -10.19
CA THR A 442 0.97 -7.31 -9.60
C THR A 442 2.48 -7.14 -9.60
N THR A 443 2.98 -5.96 -10.01
CA THR A 443 4.42 -5.64 -10.01
C THR A 443 4.74 -4.54 -9.02
N ASP A 444 5.98 -4.57 -8.55
CA ASP A 444 6.59 -3.61 -7.64
C ASP A 444 8.09 -3.58 -7.89
N ILE A 445 8.67 -2.38 -8.09
CA ILE A 445 10.08 -2.25 -8.41
C ILE A 445 10.61 -0.84 -8.14
N THR A 446 11.75 -0.75 -7.49
CA THR A 446 12.50 0.50 -7.35
C THR A 446 13.81 0.46 -8.13
N ARG A 447 14.12 1.56 -8.81
CA ARG A 447 15.40 1.79 -9.50
C ARG A 447 15.97 3.16 -9.19
N MET A 448 17.32 3.20 -9.10
CA MET A 448 18.10 4.42 -9.02
C MET A 448 18.64 4.80 -10.39
N PHE A 449 18.65 6.08 -10.70
CA PHE A 449 19.16 6.63 -11.96
C PHE A 449 20.22 7.70 -11.70
N ALA A 450 21.33 7.62 -12.42
CA ALA A 450 22.36 8.66 -12.42
C ALA A 450 21.99 9.79 -13.39
N ILE A 451 21.74 10.97 -12.86
CA ILE A 451 21.53 12.17 -13.67
C ILE A 451 22.81 12.99 -13.66
N GLY A 452 23.50 13.03 -14.80
CA GLY A 452 24.84 13.61 -14.89
C GLY A 452 25.90 12.80 -14.12
N GLU A 453 26.99 13.45 -13.75
CA GLU A 453 28.08 12.81 -13.01
C GLU A 453 27.79 12.79 -11.51
N LEU A 454 27.82 11.62 -10.89
CA LEU A 454 27.61 11.41 -9.46
C LEU A 454 28.91 11.57 -8.67
N THR A 455 28.79 12.04 -7.43
CA THR A 455 29.90 12.07 -6.48
C THR A 455 30.27 10.63 -6.01
N PRO A 456 31.50 10.43 -5.52
CA PRO A 456 31.87 9.15 -4.91
C PRO A 456 30.93 8.74 -3.76
N GLU A 457 30.47 9.69 -2.94
CA GLU A 457 29.55 9.40 -1.83
C GLU A 457 28.15 8.93 -2.31
N GLU A 458 27.59 9.57 -3.36
CA GLU A 458 26.33 9.10 -3.97
C GLU A 458 26.46 7.67 -4.48
N LYS A 459 27.54 7.35 -5.20
CA LYS A 459 27.79 5.98 -5.70
C LYS A 459 28.03 4.98 -4.57
N HIS A 460 28.75 5.38 -3.53
CA HIS A 460 29.01 4.56 -2.36
C HIS A 460 27.71 4.11 -1.69
N THR A 461 26.80 5.05 -1.41
CA THR A 461 25.53 4.76 -0.75
C THR A 461 24.64 3.84 -1.58
N VAL A 462 24.55 4.05 -2.91
CA VAL A 462 23.80 3.15 -3.80
C VAL A 462 24.41 1.74 -3.80
N THR A 463 25.72 1.65 -3.80
CA THR A 463 26.43 0.35 -3.81
C THR A 463 26.21 -0.42 -2.51
N LEU A 464 26.19 0.24 -1.34
CA LEU A 464 25.88 -0.39 -0.06
C LEU A 464 24.47 -1.01 -0.05
N VAL A 465 23.49 -0.27 -0.54
CA VAL A 465 22.09 -0.77 -0.66
C VAL A 465 22.04 -1.95 -1.62
N LEU A 466 22.73 -1.89 -2.77
CA LEU A 466 22.79 -3.01 -3.71
C LEU A 466 23.44 -4.26 -3.08
N LYS A 467 24.49 -4.13 -2.27
CA LYS A 467 25.11 -5.26 -1.56
C LYS A 467 24.10 -5.94 -0.62
N GLY A 468 23.29 -5.18 0.11
CA GLY A 468 22.22 -5.71 0.95
C GLY A 468 21.14 -6.44 0.13
N HIS A 469 20.73 -5.82 -0.98
CA HIS A 469 19.78 -6.39 -1.93
C HIS A 469 20.27 -7.74 -2.50
N ILE A 470 21.50 -7.81 -2.95
CA ILE A 470 22.13 -9.05 -3.47
C ILE A 470 22.19 -10.13 -2.39
N LYS A 471 22.61 -9.78 -1.18
CA LYS A 471 22.73 -10.72 -0.07
C LYS A 471 21.40 -11.40 0.28
N LEU A 472 20.31 -10.64 0.31
CA LEU A 472 18.99 -11.19 0.55
C LEU A 472 18.49 -12.01 -0.64
N ALA A 473 18.69 -11.54 -1.88
CA ALA A 473 18.31 -12.29 -3.08
C ALA A 473 19.01 -13.67 -3.21
N GLN A 474 20.21 -13.81 -2.65
CA GLN A 474 20.98 -15.06 -2.63
C GLN A 474 20.77 -15.90 -1.36
N ALA A 475 19.90 -15.47 -0.44
CA ALA A 475 19.72 -16.17 0.83
C ALA A 475 19.16 -17.58 0.63
N HIS A 476 19.75 -18.53 1.35
CA HIS A 476 19.22 -19.87 1.57
C HIS A 476 18.77 -19.96 3.03
N SER A 477 17.58 -20.48 3.26
CA SER A 477 17.01 -20.54 4.60
C SER A 477 16.23 -21.83 4.85
N PRO A 478 16.12 -22.30 6.09
CA PRO A 478 15.19 -23.37 6.43
C PRO A 478 13.74 -22.96 6.11
N LEU A 479 12.92 -23.94 5.75
CA LEU A 479 11.48 -23.77 5.65
C LEU A 479 10.92 -23.17 6.96
N GLY A 480 10.07 -22.16 6.86
CA GLY A 480 9.45 -21.51 8.00
C GLY A 480 10.35 -20.51 8.75
N VAL A 481 11.45 -20.06 8.15
CA VAL A 481 12.30 -19.00 8.72
C VAL A 481 11.50 -17.71 8.92
N SER A 482 11.78 -16.96 9.99
CA SER A 482 11.12 -15.68 10.23
C SER A 482 11.66 -14.56 9.33
N GLY A 483 10.80 -13.56 9.05
CA GLY A 483 11.22 -12.40 8.27
C GLY A 483 12.31 -11.58 8.96
N ALA A 484 12.35 -11.54 10.30
CA ALA A 484 13.39 -10.85 11.05
C ALA A 484 14.78 -11.46 10.83
N GLN A 485 14.86 -12.79 10.67
CA GLN A 485 16.13 -13.44 10.36
C GLN A 485 16.62 -13.10 8.94
N LEU A 486 15.71 -12.97 7.99
CA LEU A 486 16.04 -12.58 6.62
C LEU A 486 16.37 -11.09 6.47
N ASP A 487 15.72 -10.22 7.25
CA ASP A 487 15.94 -8.78 7.26
C ASP A 487 17.42 -8.42 7.53
N ALA A 488 18.07 -9.16 8.42
CA ALA A 488 19.48 -8.95 8.74
C ALA A 488 20.43 -9.14 7.54
N TYR A 489 20.08 -9.96 6.55
CA TYR A 489 20.89 -10.11 5.34
C TYR A 489 21.00 -8.79 4.57
N ALA A 490 19.90 -8.09 4.41
CA ALA A 490 19.87 -6.84 3.69
C ALA A 490 20.50 -5.68 4.46
N ARG A 491 20.34 -5.65 5.80
CA ARG A 491 20.89 -4.57 6.64
C ARG A 491 22.38 -4.71 6.92
N ALA A 492 22.92 -5.93 6.92
CA ALA A 492 24.28 -6.18 7.34
C ALA A 492 25.35 -5.30 6.67
N PRO A 493 25.36 -5.05 5.34
CA PRO A 493 26.32 -4.13 4.72
C PRO A 493 26.19 -2.68 5.20
N LEU A 494 24.99 -2.22 5.47
CA LEU A 494 24.70 -0.87 5.97
C LEU A 494 25.17 -0.72 7.43
N TRP A 495 24.84 -1.68 8.29
CA TRP A 495 25.25 -1.68 9.70
C TRP A 495 26.77 -1.67 9.87
N GLN A 496 27.51 -2.31 8.97
CA GLN A 496 28.98 -2.29 9.00
C GLN A 496 29.57 -0.89 8.89
N GLU A 497 28.83 0.04 8.26
CA GLU A 497 29.22 1.43 8.10
C GLU A 497 28.40 2.40 8.98
N GLY A 498 27.61 1.86 9.92
CA GLY A 498 26.82 2.66 10.88
C GLY A 498 25.54 3.25 10.29
N TYR A 499 25.05 2.74 9.15
CA TYR A 499 23.79 3.14 8.54
C TYR A 499 22.66 2.16 8.85
N ASP A 500 21.43 2.67 8.82
CA ASP A 500 20.20 1.87 8.93
C ASP A 500 19.04 2.59 8.23
N TYR A 501 17.90 1.89 8.06
CA TYR A 501 16.67 2.46 7.52
C TYR A 501 15.44 2.08 8.35
N GLY A 502 14.42 2.95 8.33
CA GLY A 502 13.28 2.89 9.23
C GLY A 502 12.06 2.09 8.74
N HIS A 503 12.15 1.41 7.59
CA HIS A 503 11.05 0.59 7.05
C HIS A 503 11.42 -0.90 7.01
N GLY A 504 10.45 -1.78 6.70
CA GLY A 504 10.72 -3.19 6.46
C GLY A 504 11.54 -3.40 5.20
N THR A 505 12.34 -4.46 5.15
CA THR A 505 13.12 -4.83 3.95
C THR A 505 12.25 -5.42 2.84
N GLY A 506 11.04 -5.88 3.19
CA GLY A 506 10.11 -6.41 2.20
C GLY A 506 8.78 -6.83 2.79
N HIS A 507 7.79 -6.93 1.91
CA HIS A 507 6.42 -7.32 2.19
C HIS A 507 5.95 -8.37 1.19
N GLY A 508 4.94 -9.16 1.55
CA GLY A 508 4.26 -10.03 0.60
C GLY A 508 3.55 -9.21 -0.49
N VAL A 509 3.35 -9.81 -1.66
CA VAL A 509 2.67 -9.20 -2.80
C VAL A 509 1.51 -10.07 -3.26
N GLY A 510 0.35 -9.46 -3.50
CA GLY A 510 -0.86 -10.13 -3.95
C GLY A 510 -0.79 -10.58 -5.41
N TYR A 511 -1.62 -11.57 -5.76
CA TYR A 511 -1.79 -12.01 -7.15
C TYR A 511 -2.96 -11.27 -7.79
N ILE A 512 -2.67 -10.24 -8.58
CA ILE A 512 -3.66 -9.31 -9.15
C ILE A 512 -4.55 -8.77 -8.00
N LEU A 513 -3.87 -8.31 -6.92
CA LEU A 513 -4.47 -7.76 -5.70
C LEU A 513 -3.54 -6.70 -5.11
N SER A 514 -3.68 -6.38 -3.82
CA SER A 514 -2.84 -5.38 -3.15
C SER A 514 -1.35 -5.66 -3.35
N VAL A 515 -0.60 -4.61 -3.63
CA VAL A 515 0.86 -4.68 -3.66
C VAL A 515 1.41 -5.11 -2.29
N HIS A 516 0.77 -4.68 -1.19
CA HIS A 516 1.08 -5.13 0.16
C HIS A 516 0.15 -6.27 0.58
N GLU A 517 0.70 -7.47 0.73
CA GLU A 517 -0.06 -8.65 1.15
C GLU A 517 0.61 -9.35 2.35
N GLY A 518 -0.13 -9.47 3.46
CA GLY A 518 0.30 -10.31 4.57
C GLY A 518 0.07 -11.82 4.34
N PRO A 519 0.44 -12.68 5.30
CA PRO A 519 0.95 -12.33 6.62
C PRO A 519 2.48 -12.19 6.69
N PHE A 520 3.22 -12.72 5.69
CA PHE A 520 4.68 -12.72 5.68
C PHE A 520 5.25 -11.37 5.24
N ARG A 521 6.24 -10.90 5.96
CA ARG A 521 7.05 -9.72 5.62
C ARG A 521 8.48 -9.90 6.15
N ILE A 522 9.44 -9.26 5.49
CA ILE A 522 10.83 -9.20 5.90
C ILE A 522 11.05 -7.89 6.64
N SER A 523 11.11 -7.95 7.97
CA SER A 523 11.29 -6.75 8.81
C SER A 523 11.81 -7.13 10.19
N PRO A 524 12.46 -6.23 10.94
CA PRO A 524 12.97 -6.51 12.29
C PRO A 524 11.89 -7.00 13.28
N SER A 525 10.65 -6.56 13.09
CA SER A 525 9.51 -6.93 13.94
C SER A 525 8.83 -8.24 13.54
N SER A 526 9.19 -8.85 12.42
CA SER A 526 8.51 -10.03 11.85
C SER A 526 9.14 -11.33 12.39
N THR A 527 8.80 -11.68 13.64
CA THR A 527 9.37 -12.82 14.37
C THR A 527 8.64 -14.14 14.20
N SER A 528 7.45 -14.14 13.58
CA SER A 528 6.66 -15.35 13.32
C SER A 528 7.43 -16.34 12.45
N SER A 529 7.39 -17.62 12.82
CA SER A 529 8.08 -18.72 12.16
C SER A 529 7.14 -19.92 11.94
N GLY A 530 7.67 -21.02 11.41
CA GLY A 530 6.85 -22.19 11.11
C GLY A 530 5.87 -21.92 9.97
N GLU A 531 4.59 -22.19 10.15
CA GLU A 531 3.55 -21.98 9.13
C GLU A 531 3.37 -20.50 8.76
N LEU A 532 3.68 -19.58 9.66
CA LEU A 532 3.62 -18.13 9.46
C LEU A 532 4.96 -17.54 9.00
N GLY A 533 6.02 -18.32 8.97
CA GLY A 533 7.31 -17.95 8.38
C GLY A 533 7.32 -18.12 6.87
N LEU A 534 8.51 -18.06 6.27
CA LEU A 534 8.66 -18.19 4.82
C LEU A 534 8.20 -19.56 4.33
N GLN A 535 7.26 -19.57 3.38
CA GLN A 535 6.72 -20.77 2.73
C GLN A 535 7.00 -20.75 1.23
N PRO A 536 7.08 -21.92 0.56
CA PRO A 536 7.15 -21.98 -0.90
C PRO A 536 5.94 -21.29 -1.53
N GLY A 537 6.17 -20.52 -2.60
CA GLY A 537 5.12 -19.79 -3.30
C GLY A 537 4.84 -18.39 -2.74
N ILE A 538 5.40 -18.01 -1.60
CA ILE A 538 5.33 -16.60 -1.15
C ILE A 538 6.12 -15.74 -2.15
N VAL A 539 5.47 -14.68 -2.63
CA VAL A 539 6.10 -13.60 -3.39
C VAL A 539 6.28 -12.42 -2.44
N VAL A 540 7.51 -11.91 -2.36
CA VAL A 540 7.90 -10.87 -1.40
C VAL A 540 8.81 -9.84 -2.06
N SER A 541 8.69 -8.55 -1.68
CA SER A 541 9.65 -7.53 -2.09
C SER A 541 10.99 -7.71 -1.37
N ASN A 542 12.05 -7.21 -2.01
CA ASN A 542 13.40 -7.08 -1.47
C ASN A 542 13.86 -5.66 -1.79
N GLU A 543 13.64 -4.74 -0.85
CA GLU A 543 13.70 -3.29 -1.03
C GLU A 543 14.52 -2.55 0.05
N PRO A 544 15.76 -2.98 0.37
CA PRO A 544 16.60 -2.22 1.29
C PRO A 544 16.78 -0.78 0.82
N GLY A 545 16.92 0.15 1.76
CA GLY A 545 17.11 1.57 1.45
C GLY A 545 18.12 2.26 2.36
N LEU A 546 18.42 3.51 2.05
CA LEU A 546 19.21 4.43 2.86
C LEU A 546 18.74 5.86 2.59
N TYR A 547 18.38 6.63 3.61
CA TYR A 547 17.77 7.94 3.47
C TYR A 547 18.55 8.99 4.27
N LEU A 548 19.17 9.92 3.56
CA LEU A 548 20.00 10.99 4.13
C LEU A 548 19.22 12.31 4.04
N GLU A 549 18.57 12.70 5.12
CA GLU A 549 17.71 13.89 5.19
C GLU A 549 18.41 15.14 4.62
N GLY A 550 17.70 15.86 3.73
CA GLY A 550 18.19 17.05 3.06
C GLY A 550 19.25 16.78 1.98
N ARG A 551 19.60 15.53 1.71
CA ARG A 551 20.64 15.16 0.74
C ARG A 551 20.09 14.26 -0.38
N TRP A 552 19.87 12.98 -0.15
CA TRP A 552 19.26 12.02 -1.09
C TRP A 552 18.77 10.77 -0.37
N GLY A 553 17.93 9.99 -1.05
CA GLY A 553 17.56 8.64 -0.66
C GLY A 553 17.94 7.63 -1.73
N VAL A 554 18.10 6.40 -1.29
CA VAL A 554 18.40 5.23 -2.13
C VAL A 554 17.47 4.10 -1.77
N ARG A 555 16.87 3.43 -2.77
CA ARG A 555 16.19 2.13 -2.66
C ARG A 555 16.45 1.35 -3.93
N ILE A 556 16.71 0.06 -3.79
CA ILE A 556 16.80 -0.88 -4.92
C ILE A 556 15.90 -2.04 -4.59
N GLU A 557 14.98 -2.34 -5.49
CA GLU A 557 13.95 -3.33 -5.25
C GLU A 557 13.73 -4.29 -6.40
N ASN A 558 13.53 -5.55 -6.06
CA ASN A 558 12.95 -6.59 -6.91
C ASN A 558 11.94 -7.42 -6.11
N LEU A 559 10.96 -7.98 -6.79
CA LEU A 559 10.14 -9.05 -6.24
C LEU A 559 10.87 -10.39 -6.33
N LEU A 560 10.75 -11.17 -5.28
CA LEU A 560 11.32 -12.50 -5.11
C LEU A 560 10.21 -13.53 -4.89
N ALA A 561 10.33 -14.72 -5.49
CA ALA A 561 9.48 -15.86 -5.16
C ALA A 561 10.26 -16.89 -4.34
N ALA A 562 9.72 -17.30 -3.20
CA ALA A 562 10.29 -18.36 -2.38
C ALA A 562 10.09 -19.72 -3.07
N ARG A 563 11.18 -20.45 -3.28
CA ARG A 563 11.21 -21.74 -3.99
C ARG A 563 11.86 -22.82 -3.14
N ARG A 564 11.39 -24.06 -3.27
CA ARG A 564 12.06 -25.22 -2.69
C ARG A 564 13.43 -25.39 -3.33
N SER A 565 14.47 -25.51 -2.51
CA SER A 565 15.85 -25.65 -2.97
C SER A 565 16.33 -27.10 -2.82
N HIS A 566 16.60 -27.54 -1.60
CA HIS A 566 17.12 -28.89 -1.33
C HIS A 566 16.66 -29.37 0.06
N ASN A 567 16.74 -30.69 0.26
CA ASN A 567 16.50 -31.35 1.54
C ASN A 567 17.82 -31.89 2.10
N THR A 568 17.98 -31.76 3.41
CA THR A 568 19.12 -32.28 4.17
C THR A 568 18.62 -33.03 5.41
N GLU A 569 19.55 -33.59 6.19
CA GLU A 569 19.23 -34.12 7.52
C GLU A 569 18.68 -33.04 8.50
N PHE A 570 18.91 -31.75 8.20
CA PHE A 570 18.40 -30.62 8.97
C PHE A 570 17.03 -30.12 8.48
N GLY A 571 16.41 -30.76 7.49
CA GLY A 571 15.11 -30.42 6.95
C GLY A 571 15.15 -29.82 5.54
N GLU A 572 14.02 -29.23 5.17
CA GLU A 572 13.81 -28.59 3.87
C GLU A 572 14.35 -27.16 3.86
N PHE A 573 15.02 -26.80 2.77
CA PHE A 573 15.55 -25.45 2.55
C PHE A 573 14.90 -24.76 1.37
N LEU A 574 14.78 -23.44 1.48
CA LEU A 574 14.26 -22.53 0.46
C LEU A 574 15.36 -21.62 -0.07
N ASN A 575 15.19 -21.14 -1.28
CA ASN A 575 15.92 -20.03 -1.88
C ASN A 575 14.94 -19.07 -2.58
N PHE A 576 15.47 -18.01 -3.16
CA PHE A 576 14.68 -17.03 -3.89
C PHE A 576 14.93 -17.09 -5.39
N GLU A 577 13.85 -16.99 -6.16
CA GLU A 577 13.84 -16.68 -7.59
C GLU A 577 13.57 -15.19 -7.74
N VAL A 578 14.44 -14.45 -8.43
CA VAL A 578 14.20 -13.03 -8.76
C VAL A 578 13.19 -12.96 -9.89
N LEU A 579 12.07 -12.27 -9.67
CA LEU A 579 10.98 -12.12 -10.64
C LEU A 579 11.07 -10.82 -11.44
N SER A 580 11.44 -9.70 -10.81
CA SER A 580 11.48 -8.38 -11.45
C SER A 580 12.57 -8.30 -12.49
N LEU A 581 12.26 -7.69 -13.63
CA LEU A 581 13.13 -7.62 -14.81
C LEU A 581 13.31 -6.17 -15.25
N ALA A 582 14.34 -5.48 -14.73
CA ALA A 582 14.75 -4.16 -15.21
C ALA A 582 16.23 -3.95 -14.96
N PRO A 583 16.98 -3.29 -15.87
CA PRO A 583 18.40 -3.06 -15.65
C PRO A 583 18.65 -2.22 -14.39
N ILE A 584 19.70 -2.53 -13.66
CA ILE A 584 20.27 -1.69 -12.61
C ILE A 584 21.26 -0.74 -13.26
N ASP A 585 21.10 0.57 -13.08
CA ASP A 585 21.98 1.57 -13.69
C ASP A 585 23.38 1.53 -13.07
N ILE A 586 24.34 0.92 -13.77
CA ILE A 586 25.73 0.79 -13.31
C ILE A 586 26.44 2.13 -13.11
N LYS A 587 25.95 3.23 -13.70
CA LYS A 587 26.50 4.57 -13.49
C LYS A 587 26.29 5.07 -12.05
N THR A 588 25.31 4.49 -11.35
CA THR A 588 25.04 4.79 -9.93
C THR A 588 25.99 4.10 -8.97
N LEU A 589 26.84 3.17 -9.44
CA LEU A 589 27.61 2.27 -8.60
C LEU A 589 29.08 2.66 -8.50
N ASP A 590 29.68 2.38 -7.35
CA ASP A 590 31.12 2.23 -7.18
C ASP A 590 31.49 0.74 -7.36
N LEU A 591 31.88 0.37 -8.57
CA LEU A 591 32.17 -1.00 -8.92
C LEU A 591 33.41 -1.59 -8.18
N ALA A 592 34.27 -0.74 -7.58
CA ALA A 592 35.39 -1.19 -6.79
C ALA A 592 34.98 -1.77 -5.43
N LEU A 593 33.80 -1.39 -4.92
CA LEU A 593 33.23 -1.90 -3.66
C LEU A 593 32.56 -3.26 -3.80
N LEU A 594 32.19 -3.68 -5.01
CA LEU A 594 31.57 -4.96 -5.26
C LEU A 594 32.63 -6.09 -5.27
N THR A 595 32.35 -7.17 -4.54
CA THR A 595 33.12 -8.40 -4.60
C THR A 595 32.97 -9.09 -5.96
N ALA A 596 33.81 -10.06 -6.25
CA ALA A 596 33.69 -10.85 -7.49
C ALA A 596 32.36 -11.61 -7.57
N GLU A 597 31.83 -12.10 -6.44
CA GLU A 597 30.54 -12.80 -6.35
C GLU A 597 29.37 -11.84 -6.62
N GLU A 598 29.41 -10.62 -6.05
CA GLU A 598 28.39 -9.60 -6.27
C GLU A 598 28.37 -9.11 -7.73
N LYS A 599 29.54 -8.95 -8.35
CA LYS A 599 29.67 -8.66 -9.79
C LYS A 599 29.11 -9.80 -10.64
N ALA A 600 29.41 -11.05 -10.28
CA ALA A 600 28.91 -12.22 -10.99
C ALA A 600 27.36 -12.29 -10.90
N TRP A 601 26.80 -12.00 -9.73
CA TRP A 601 25.34 -11.91 -9.56
C TRP A 601 24.72 -10.83 -10.45
N LEU A 602 25.28 -9.60 -10.43
CA LEU A 602 24.80 -8.47 -11.24
C LEU A 602 24.86 -8.78 -12.75
N ASN A 603 25.99 -9.36 -13.20
CA ASN A 603 26.17 -9.75 -14.60
C ASN A 603 25.16 -10.83 -15.02
N ASN A 604 24.91 -11.82 -14.16
CA ASN A 604 23.91 -12.86 -14.42
C ASN A 604 22.49 -12.27 -14.46
N TYR A 605 22.14 -11.42 -13.49
CA TYR A 605 20.86 -10.71 -13.48
C TYR A 605 20.64 -9.89 -14.76
N HIS A 606 21.63 -9.10 -15.18
CA HIS A 606 21.60 -8.34 -16.42
C HIS A 606 21.48 -9.23 -17.67
N THR A 607 22.09 -10.41 -17.65
CA THR A 607 21.96 -11.38 -18.75
C THR A 607 20.51 -11.87 -18.86
N VAL A 608 19.90 -12.28 -17.74
CA VAL A 608 18.48 -12.69 -17.69
C VAL A 608 17.56 -11.56 -18.17
N VAL A 609 17.76 -10.33 -17.66
CA VAL A 609 16.99 -9.16 -18.09
C VAL A 609 17.07 -8.97 -19.62
N ARG A 610 18.28 -9.00 -20.17
CA ARG A 610 18.50 -8.84 -21.61
C ARG A 610 17.83 -9.94 -22.43
N GLU A 611 18.01 -11.19 -22.05
CA GLU A 611 17.44 -12.35 -22.75
C GLU A 611 15.92 -12.34 -22.77
N ARG A 612 15.32 -12.00 -21.63
CA ARG A 612 13.86 -12.03 -21.44
C ARG A 612 13.16 -10.83 -22.10
N LEU A 613 13.75 -9.64 -22.08
CA LEU A 613 13.10 -8.42 -22.56
C LEU A 613 13.38 -8.11 -24.04
N THR A 614 14.56 -8.44 -24.58
CA THR A 614 14.94 -8.13 -25.98
C THR A 614 13.87 -8.53 -27.02
N PRO A 615 13.19 -9.70 -26.93
CA PRO A 615 12.17 -10.09 -27.92
C PRO A 615 10.98 -9.14 -28.04
N TYR A 616 10.73 -8.31 -27.04
CA TYR A 616 9.59 -7.39 -26.96
C TYR A 616 9.96 -5.92 -27.21
N LEU A 617 11.24 -5.63 -27.44
CA LEU A 617 11.77 -4.28 -27.62
C LEU A 617 11.93 -3.93 -29.09
N ASP A 618 11.77 -2.65 -29.41
CA ASP A 618 12.20 -2.13 -30.70
C ASP A 618 13.75 -2.16 -30.83
N PRO A 619 14.30 -2.16 -32.07
CA PRO A 619 15.73 -2.31 -32.27
C PRO A 619 16.62 -1.26 -31.57
N LYS A 620 16.11 -0.02 -31.42
CA LYS A 620 16.83 1.06 -30.73
C LYS A 620 16.92 0.79 -29.23
N THR A 621 15.79 0.46 -28.62
CA THR A 621 15.71 0.13 -27.20
C THR A 621 16.47 -1.17 -26.87
N ALA A 622 16.41 -2.18 -27.75
CA ALA A 622 17.19 -3.41 -27.60
C ALA A 622 18.71 -3.15 -27.63
N THR A 623 19.17 -2.26 -28.52
CA THR A 623 20.58 -1.84 -28.56
C THR A 623 20.97 -1.07 -27.30
N TRP A 624 20.10 -0.19 -26.81
CA TRP A 624 20.31 0.51 -25.54
C TRP A 624 20.42 -0.47 -24.36
N LEU A 625 19.49 -1.44 -24.27
CA LEU A 625 19.51 -2.47 -23.23
C LEU A 625 20.79 -3.29 -23.25
N ALA A 626 21.24 -3.71 -24.44
CA ALA A 626 22.50 -4.45 -24.59
C ALA A 626 23.69 -3.67 -24.03
N ASN A 627 23.76 -2.35 -24.25
CA ASN A 627 24.81 -1.48 -23.72
C ASN A 627 24.67 -1.24 -22.22
N ALA A 628 23.42 -1.02 -21.72
CA ALA A 628 23.15 -0.78 -20.30
C ALA A 628 23.40 -2.02 -19.41
N THR A 629 23.49 -3.20 -20.01
CA THR A 629 23.68 -4.49 -19.33
C THR A 629 25.01 -5.18 -19.67
N LEU A 630 26.00 -4.42 -20.10
CA LEU A 630 27.37 -4.94 -20.29
C LEU A 630 27.95 -5.47 -18.98
N PRO A 631 28.77 -6.52 -19.02
CA PRO A 631 29.46 -7.04 -17.83
C PRO A 631 30.35 -6.00 -17.15
N VAL A 632 30.38 -6.04 -15.79
CA VAL A 632 31.17 -5.14 -14.94
C VAL A 632 32.35 -5.86 -14.28
#